data_d729261426b70f365e41471c57383815
#
_entry.id   d729261426b70f365e41471c57383815
#
_cell.length_a   1.000
_cell.length_b   1.000
_cell.length_c   1.000
_cell.angle_alpha   90.00
_cell.angle_beta   90.00
_cell.angle_gamma   90.00
#
_symmetry.space_group_name_H-M   'P 1'
#
loop_
_entity.id
_entity.type
_entity.pdbx_description
1 polymer ?
#
loop_
_entity_poly.entity_id
_entity_poly.type
_entity_poly.pdbx_seq_one_letter_code
_entity_poly.pdbx_strand_id
1 'polypeptide(L)'
;MVATVMVAAKDYQPSIIYIDECEKVWPAKKKGKKTKGTKKKKTDPANATRIKKAMGKWRVKWIDDNTRITIIGCLSEPEDASKKELKKFFDKSIYFPVPLYTTSRMMWKHFISA
;
A
#
# COMPACT_ATOMS: atom_id res chain seq x y z
N MET A 1 -13.27 -6.47 -10.41
CA MET A 1 -12.55 -6.81 -9.17
C MET A 1 -12.43 -5.62 -8.19
N VAL A 2 -11.74 -4.50 -8.49
CA VAL A 2 -11.66 -3.37 -7.53
C VAL A 2 -13.04 -2.83 -7.17
N ALA A 3 -13.93 -2.65 -8.15
CA ALA A 3 -15.31 -2.20 -7.92
C ALA A 3 -16.08 -3.15 -6.98
N THR A 4 -15.94 -4.44 -7.16
CA THR A 4 -16.60 -5.46 -6.34
C THR A 4 -16.15 -5.39 -4.88
N VAL A 5 -14.84 -5.23 -4.64
CA VAL A 5 -14.28 -5.07 -3.28
C VAL A 5 -14.82 -3.81 -2.61
N MET A 6 -14.90 -2.70 -3.34
CA MET A 6 -15.39 -1.42 -2.79
C MET A 6 -16.88 -1.46 -2.49
N VAL A 7 -17.68 -2.13 -3.33
CA VAL A 7 -19.11 -2.34 -3.05
C VAL A 7 -19.29 -3.18 -1.80
N ALA A 8 -18.60 -4.32 -1.71
CA ALA A 8 -18.64 -5.17 -0.53
C ALA A 8 -18.20 -4.41 0.74
N ALA A 9 -17.14 -3.62 0.68
CA ALA A 9 -16.70 -2.82 1.81
C ALA A 9 -17.74 -1.80 2.27
N LYS A 10 -18.53 -1.25 1.35
CA LYS A 10 -19.63 -0.34 1.68
C LYS A 10 -20.81 -1.05 2.31
N ASP A 11 -21.16 -2.22 1.79
CA ASP A 11 -22.32 -2.97 2.26
C ASP A 11 -22.08 -3.60 3.64
N TYR A 12 -20.82 -3.95 3.95
CA TYR A 12 -20.42 -4.60 5.21
C TYR A 12 -19.60 -3.69 6.12
N GLN A 13 -20.07 -2.46 6.36
CA GLN A 13 -19.41 -1.55 7.29
C GLN A 13 -19.65 -1.97 8.76
N PRO A 14 -18.67 -1.81 9.66
CA PRO A 14 -17.30 -1.28 9.46
C PRO A 14 -16.40 -2.28 8.73
N SER A 15 -15.60 -1.80 7.78
CA SER A 15 -14.75 -2.66 6.96
C SER A 15 -13.33 -2.10 6.79
N ILE A 16 -12.38 -3.02 6.60
CA ILE A 16 -10.99 -2.69 6.33
C ILE A 16 -10.60 -3.25 4.96
N ILE A 17 -10.08 -2.40 4.09
CA ILE A 17 -9.51 -2.80 2.81
C ILE A 17 -7.99 -2.84 2.97
N TYR A 18 -7.41 -4.01 2.83
CA TYR A 18 -5.97 -4.21 2.88
C TYR A 18 -5.37 -4.29 1.48
N ILE A 19 -4.31 -3.53 1.24
CA ILE A 19 -3.58 -3.53 -0.04
C ILE A 19 -2.13 -3.88 0.27
N ASP A 20 -1.72 -5.04 -0.21
CA ASP A 20 -0.34 -5.46 -0.09
C ASP A 20 0.50 -4.97 -1.28
N GLU A 21 1.81 -4.86 -1.06
CA GLU A 21 2.78 -4.48 -2.09
C GLU A 21 2.36 -3.22 -2.88
N CYS A 22 2.04 -2.16 -2.16
CA CYS A 22 1.57 -0.89 -2.76
C CYS A 22 2.54 -0.30 -3.80
N GLU A 23 3.83 -0.63 -3.74
CA GLU A 23 4.82 -0.26 -4.75
C GLU A 23 4.50 -0.82 -6.14
N LYS A 24 3.79 -1.95 -6.23
CA LYS A 24 3.33 -2.51 -7.52
C LYS A 24 2.18 -1.72 -8.12
N VAL A 25 1.34 -1.12 -7.28
CA VAL A 25 0.19 -0.29 -7.71
C VAL A 25 0.62 1.15 -8.01
N TRP A 26 1.53 1.70 -7.19
CA TRP A 26 2.08 3.06 -7.34
C TRP A 26 3.59 3.04 -7.55
N PRO A 27 4.08 2.51 -8.66
CA PRO A 27 5.52 2.42 -8.91
C PRO A 27 6.15 3.80 -9.09
N ALA A 28 7.37 3.97 -8.60
CA ALA A 28 8.18 5.17 -8.85
C ALA A 28 8.49 5.28 -10.35
N LYS A 29 8.39 6.47 -10.91
CA LYS A 29 8.83 6.73 -12.28
C LYS A 29 10.36 6.66 -12.31
N LYS A 30 10.93 5.57 -12.82
CA LYS A 30 12.36 5.48 -13.06
C LYS A 30 12.74 6.47 -14.16
N LYS A 31 13.45 7.54 -13.80
CA LYS A 31 14.14 8.38 -14.79
C LYS A 31 15.11 7.48 -15.55
N GLY A 32 14.91 7.39 -16.87
CA GLY A 32 15.56 6.41 -17.71
C GLY A 32 17.10 6.36 -17.57
N LYS A 33 17.61 5.29 -16.99
CA LYS A 33 18.90 4.70 -17.34
C LYS A 33 18.58 3.32 -17.92
N LYS A 34 18.71 3.18 -19.22
CA LYS A 34 18.71 1.90 -19.92
C LYS A 34 19.97 1.12 -19.47
N THR A 35 19.87 0.38 -18.39
CA THR A 35 20.84 -0.67 -18.07
C THR A 35 20.33 -1.96 -18.68
N LYS A 36 21.01 -2.41 -19.74
CA LYS A 36 20.90 -3.77 -20.27
C LYS A 36 21.22 -4.76 -19.14
N GLY A 37 20.33 -5.72 -18.93
CA GLY A 37 20.62 -6.98 -18.27
C GLY A 37 20.24 -7.10 -16.82
N THR A 38 18.96 -7.21 -16.51
CA THR A 38 18.42 -8.13 -15.49
C THR A 38 16.91 -8.20 -15.70
N LYS A 39 16.40 -9.41 -15.95
CA LYS A 39 14.95 -9.65 -16.09
C LYS A 39 14.29 -9.53 -14.70
N LYS A 40 14.09 -8.31 -14.19
CA LYS A 40 13.14 -8.09 -13.10
C LYS A 40 11.74 -8.32 -13.67
N LYS A 41 10.93 -9.15 -13.01
CA LYS A 41 9.52 -9.39 -13.34
C LYS A 41 8.87 -8.02 -13.60
N LYS A 42 8.53 -7.74 -14.86
CA LYS A 42 7.79 -6.54 -15.24
C LYS A 42 6.41 -6.66 -14.66
N THR A 43 6.13 -5.92 -13.60
CA THR A 43 4.75 -5.61 -13.22
C THR A 43 4.12 -4.96 -14.44
N ASP A 44 3.01 -5.48 -14.93
CA ASP A 44 2.35 -4.93 -16.12
C ASP A 44 1.90 -3.48 -15.83
N PRO A 45 2.56 -2.46 -16.41
CA PRO A 45 2.29 -1.06 -16.08
C PRO A 45 0.86 -0.63 -16.46
N ALA A 46 0.23 -1.34 -17.38
CA ALA A 46 -1.15 -1.08 -17.80
C ALA A 46 -2.13 -1.48 -16.69
N ASN A 47 -1.95 -2.64 -16.07
CA ASN A 47 -2.80 -3.09 -14.98
C ASN A 47 -2.66 -2.22 -13.73
N ALA A 48 -1.43 -1.85 -13.34
CA ALA A 48 -1.19 -0.93 -12.24
C ALA A 48 -1.90 0.42 -12.47
N THR A 49 -1.83 0.97 -13.67
CA THR A 49 -2.50 2.24 -14.02
C THR A 49 -4.02 2.12 -13.94
N ARG A 50 -4.60 1.01 -14.40
CA ARG A 50 -6.05 0.76 -14.32
C ARG A 50 -6.53 0.64 -12.89
N ILE A 51 -5.83 -0.15 -12.07
CA ILE A 51 -6.14 -0.33 -10.64
C ILE A 51 -6.06 1.01 -9.92
N LYS A 52 -4.98 1.75 -10.09
CA LYS A 52 -4.77 3.07 -9.48
C LYS A 52 -5.88 4.07 -9.83
N LYS A 53 -6.27 4.16 -11.12
CA LYS A 53 -7.36 5.03 -11.56
C LYS A 53 -8.70 4.60 -10.95
N ALA A 54 -8.98 3.31 -10.91
CA ALA A 54 -10.20 2.77 -10.33
C ALA A 54 -10.26 3.09 -8.82
N MET A 55 -9.19 2.83 -8.07
CA MET A 55 -9.12 3.09 -6.64
C MET A 55 -9.27 4.57 -6.31
N GLY A 56 -8.62 5.47 -7.08
CA GLY A 56 -8.75 6.91 -6.91
C GLY A 56 -10.19 7.41 -7.11
N LYS A 57 -10.89 6.90 -8.14
CA LYS A 57 -12.30 7.23 -8.38
C LYS A 57 -13.21 6.76 -7.24
N TRP A 58 -12.99 5.54 -6.75
CA TRP A 58 -13.81 4.95 -5.71
C TRP A 58 -13.57 5.60 -4.36
N ARG A 59 -12.31 5.96 -4.03
CA ARG A 59 -12.01 6.70 -2.80
C ARG A 59 -12.80 8.00 -2.74
N VAL A 60 -12.75 8.82 -3.78
CA VAL A 60 -13.44 10.12 -3.82
C VAL A 60 -14.96 9.97 -3.78
N LYS A 61 -15.49 8.92 -4.39
CA LYS A 61 -16.95 8.74 -4.52
C LYS A 61 -17.60 8.11 -3.28
N TRP A 62 -16.87 7.28 -2.54
CA TRP A 62 -17.48 6.36 -1.58
C TRP A 62 -16.89 6.42 -0.17
N ILE A 63 -15.80 7.14 0.03
CA ILE A 63 -15.18 7.31 1.34
C ILE A 63 -15.37 8.76 1.77
N ASP A 64 -16.37 8.98 2.60
CA ASP A 64 -16.68 10.25 3.25
C ASP A 64 -16.40 10.13 4.74
N ASP A 65 -16.40 11.25 5.45
CA ASP A 65 -16.19 11.30 6.91
C ASP A 65 -17.22 10.46 7.70
N ASN A 66 -18.38 10.17 7.10
CA ASN A 66 -19.43 9.34 7.68
C ASN A 66 -19.30 7.85 7.36
N THR A 67 -18.37 7.45 6.49
CA THR A 67 -18.16 6.04 6.14
C THR A 67 -17.16 5.39 7.09
N ARG A 68 -17.48 4.17 7.55
CA ARG A 68 -16.62 3.37 8.42
C ARG A 68 -15.77 2.39 7.62
N ILE A 69 -15.04 2.91 6.62
CA ILE A 69 -14.16 2.13 5.75
C ILE A 69 -12.74 2.65 5.94
N THR A 70 -11.82 1.77 6.33
CA THR A 70 -10.40 2.08 6.46
C THR A 70 -9.61 1.37 5.38
N ILE A 71 -8.71 2.09 4.71
CA ILE A 71 -7.80 1.49 3.71
C ILE A 71 -6.40 1.45 4.32
N ILE A 72 -5.83 0.25 4.40
CA ILE A 72 -4.48 0.01 4.90
C ILE A 72 -3.64 -0.49 3.74
N GLY A 73 -2.53 0.20 3.46
CA GLY A 73 -1.57 -0.21 2.44
C GLY A 73 -0.22 -0.57 3.07
N CYS A 74 0.37 -1.68 2.66
CA CYS A 74 1.72 -2.07 3.04
C CYS A 74 2.70 -1.88 1.90
N LEU A 75 3.92 -1.50 2.25
CA LEU A 75 5.04 -1.32 1.34
C LEU A 75 6.22 -2.15 1.86
N SER A 76 6.70 -3.05 1.02
CA SER A 76 7.92 -3.82 1.30
C SER A 76 9.17 -3.09 0.82
N GLU A 77 9.07 -2.45 -0.34
CA GLU A 77 10.16 -1.69 -0.96
C GLU A 77 9.73 -0.23 -1.19
N PRO A 78 9.81 0.64 -0.15
CA PRO A 78 9.34 2.02 -0.24
C PRO A 78 10.12 2.88 -1.24
N GLU A 79 11.33 2.44 -1.64
CA GLU A 79 12.15 3.12 -2.64
C GLU A 79 11.60 2.94 -4.07
N ASP A 80 10.96 1.81 -4.34
CA ASP A 80 10.35 1.51 -5.63
C ASP A 80 8.95 2.11 -5.78
N ALA A 81 8.43 2.75 -4.72
CA ALA A 81 7.11 3.36 -4.72
C ALA A 81 7.13 4.88 -4.98
N SER A 82 6.10 5.38 -5.65
CA SER A 82 5.92 6.82 -5.88
C SER A 82 5.38 7.52 -4.63
N LYS A 83 6.27 8.10 -3.82
CA LYS A 83 5.93 8.84 -2.59
C LYS A 83 4.87 9.92 -2.81
N LYS A 84 4.93 10.62 -3.96
CA LYS A 84 3.97 11.69 -4.30
C LYS A 84 2.56 11.14 -4.53
N GLU A 85 2.43 10.00 -5.16
CA GLU A 85 1.13 9.38 -5.46
C GLU A 85 0.53 8.70 -4.22
N LEU A 86 1.37 8.05 -3.42
CA LEU A 86 0.96 7.48 -2.14
C LEU A 86 0.43 8.54 -1.17
N LYS A 87 1.12 9.67 -1.02
CA LYS A 87 0.66 10.81 -0.20
C LYS A 87 -0.65 11.43 -0.68
N LYS A 88 -1.01 11.27 -1.95
CA LYS A 88 -2.32 11.71 -2.46
C LYS A 88 -3.44 10.72 -2.16
N PHE A 89 -3.08 9.46 -1.99
CA PHE A 89 -4.06 8.40 -1.77
C PHE A 89 -4.26 8.07 -0.28
N PHE A 90 -3.19 8.02 0.49
CA PHE A 90 -3.21 7.75 1.93
C PHE A 90 -3.02 9.04 2.73
N ASP A 91 -3.84 9.22 3.76
CA ASP A 91 -3.80 10.42 4.62
C ASP A 91 -2.68 10.36 5.65
N LYS A 92 -2.35 9.14 6.11
CA LYS A 92 -1.29 8.90 7.10
C LYS A 92 -0.31 7.86 6.61
N SER A 93 0.95 8.00 7.00
CA SER A 93 1.99 6.99 6.76
C SER A 93 2.71 6.68 8.06
N ILE A 94 2.90 5.38 8.32
CA ILE A 94 3.62 4.90 9.50
C ILE A 94 4.85 4.16 8.98
N TYR A 95 6.01 4.48 9.54
CA TYR A 95 7.27 3.83 9.21
C TYR A 95 7.62 2.82 10.29
N PHE A 96 7.88 1.59 9.90
CA PHE A 96 8.37 0.53 10.76
C PHE A 96 9.88 0.34 10.51
N PRO A 97 10.74 0.93 11.34
CA PRO A 97 12.19 0.73 11.21
C PRO A 97 12.57 -0.69 11.61
N VAL A 98 13.71 -1.15 11.11
CA VAL A 98 14.32 -2.38 11.62
C VAL A 98 14.59 -2.17 13.12
N PRO A 99 14.16 -3.09 14.00
CA PRO A 99 14.31 -2.91 15.44
C PRO A 99 15.79 -2.87 15.82
N LEU A 100 16.17 -1.89 16.64
CA LEU A 100 17.50 -1.83 17.22
C LEU A 100 17.70 -2.99 18.19
N TYR A 101 18.95 -3.35 18.49
CA TYR A 101 19.29 -4.44 19.39
C TYR A 101 18.56 -4.37 20.74
N THR A 102 18.47 -3.18 21.33
CA THR A 102 17.74 -2.94 22.58
C THR A 102 16.25 -3.25 22.45
N THR A 103 15.62 -2.80 21.37
CA THR A 103 14.20 -3.05 21.09
C THR A 103 13.94 -4.54 20.82
N SER A 104 14.81 -5.19 20.05
CA SER A 104 14.74 -6.63 19.80
C SER A 104 14.85 -7.42 21.10
N ARG A 105 15.78 -7.04 21.98
CA ARG A 105 15.94 -7.69 23.28
C ARG A 105 14.71 -7.52 24.17
N MET A 106 14.09 -6.34 24.17
CA MET A 106 12.84 -6.12 24.91
C MET A 106 11.69 -6.95 24.37
N MET A 107 11.57 -7.09 23.05
CA MET A 107 10.55 -7.95 22.44
C MET A 107 10.75 -9.42 22.81
N TRP A 108 11.99 -9.94 22.72
CA TRP A 108 12.31 -11.30 23.13
C TRP A 108 11.99 -11.60 24.57
N LYS A 109 12.19 -10.62 25.47
CA LYS A 109 11.87 -10.77 26.89
C LYS A 109 10.41 -11.15 27.13
N HIS A 110 9.47 -10.60 26.37
CA HIS A 110 8.06 -10.96 26.46
C HIS A 110 7.75 -12.39 26.02
N PHE A 111 8.49 -12.92 25.05
CA PHE A 111 8.31 -14.30 24.61
C PHE A 111 8.98 -15.32 25.51
N ILE A 112 10.07 -14.97 26.18
CA ILE A 112 10.83 -15.87 27.08
C ILE A 112 10.22 -15.89 28.48
N SER A 113 9.56 -14.80 28.91
CA SER A 113 8.95 -14.69 30.24
C SER A 113 7.53 -15.23 30.32
N ALA A 114 6.99 -15.67 29.20
CA ALA A 114 5.71 -16.35 29.14
C ALA A 114 5.89 -17.86 29.27
#